data_287f778584895807c64bbb1657e1880b
#
_entry.id   287f778584895807c64bbb1657e1880b
#
_cell.length_a   1.000
_cell.length_b   1.000
_cell.length_c   1.000
_cell.angle_alpha   90.00
_cell.angle_beta   90.00
_cell.angle_gamma   90.00
#
_symmetry.space_group_name_H-M   'P 1'
#
loop_
_entity.id
_entity.type
_entity.pdbx_description
1 polymer ?
#
loop_
_entity_poly.entity_id
_entity_poly.type
_entity_poly.pdbx_seq_one_letter_code
_entity_poly.pdbx_strand_id
1 'polypeptide(L)'
;MIIIGICDDEQLHRIRVKELCERYFFEYPNEHDYVEFSSGEEVLAYDGERIYLLFLDIEMGETNGIEVLNALREKDNVWRIAFASSHTEYAIDTIDMKTLAFLNKPLTYEGVKKCLDIAIRENEENIGATFTLMDGKRDVVLSDIIYIQAERHYVNVYARKDDFMGYDSLKQYEEQLQGTSMIRIHKSYLVNMQYVKKVLAEEIVMTNGKRLPIGRKYSNDVKEKYFSFVKSVTIGRNEKK
;
A
#
# COMPACT_ATOMS: atom_id res chain seq x y z
N MET A 1 16.09 8.22 -8.55
CA MET A 1 16.55 8.32 -7.14
C MET A 1 15.41 7.90 -6.23
N ILE A 2 15.67 7.05 -5.23
CA ILE A 2 14.68 6.55 -4.26
C ILE A 2 14.82 7.37 -2.98
N ILE A 3 13.77 8.09 -2.55
CA ILE A 3 13.81 8.87 -1.30
C ILE A 3 13.17 8.06 -0.18
N ILE A 4 13.93 7.83 0.89
CA ILE A 4 13.49 7.17 2.10
C ILE A 4 13.24 8.21 3.19
N GLY A 5 12.00 8.29 3.66
CA GLY A 5 11.64 9.10 4.83
C GLY A 5 11.84 8.32 6.12
N ILE A 6 12.30 8.97 7.16
CA ILE A 6 12.45 8.40 8.50
C ILE A 6 11.87 9.40 9.50
N CYS A 7 10.79 9.02 10.18
CA CYS A 7 10.13 9.87 11.17
C CYS A 7 10.04 9.16 12.52
N ASP A 8 10.68 9.71 13.51
CA ASP A 8 10.75 9.24 14.90
C ASP A 8 11.24 10.40 15.76
N ASP A 9 10.68 10.66 16.92
CA ASP A 9 11.13 11.74 17.81
C ASP A 9 12.49 11.41 18.47
N GLU A 10 12.82 10.13 18.61
CA GLU A 10 14.11 9.69 19.12
C GLU A 10 15.18 9.61 18.01
N GLN A 11 16.21 10.45 18.11
CA GLN A 11 17.31 10.46 17.13
C GLN A 11 18.00 9.10 16.97
N LEU A 12 18.15 8.33 18.06
CA LEU A 12 18.78 7.01 18.01
C LEU A 12 18.00 6.03 17.14
N HIS A 13 16.67 6.10 17.15
CA HIS A 13 15.82 5.28 16.30
C HIS A 13 15.98 5.66 14.82
N ARG A 14 16.03 6.98 14.50
CA ARG A 14 16.29 7.44 13.13
C ARG A 14 17.64 6.95 12.59
N ILE A 15 18.69 7.08 13.40
CA ILE A 15 20.03 6.57 13.05
C ILE A 15 19.96 5.06 12.77
N ARG A 16 19.28 4.30 13.62
CA ARG A 16 19.16 2.84 13.47
C ARG A 16 18.44 2.44 12.19
N VAL A 17 17.34 3.08 11.84
CA VAL A 17 16.64 2.84 10.58
C VAL A 17 17.56 3.11 9.40
N LYS A 18 18.27 4.25 9.43
CA LYS A 18 19.21 4.65 8.37
C LYS A 18 20.33 3.64 8.19
N GLU A 19 20.97 3.17 9.28
CA GLU A 19 21.99 2.11 9.22
C GLU A 19 21.49 0.83 8.54
N LEU A 20 20.25 0.41 8.84
CA LEU A 20 19.65 -0.77 8.25
C LEU A 20 19.35 -0.57 6.76
N CYS A 21 18.91 0.61 6.36
CA CYS A 21 18.72 0.99 4.97
C CYS A 21 20.05 1.07 4.20
N GLU A 22 21.08 1.68 4.80
CA GLU A 22 22.43 1.76 4.21
C GLU A 22 23.02 0.36 3.96
N ARG A 23 22.84 -0.56 4.92
CA ARG A 23 23.23 -1.95 4.74
C ARG A 23 22.51 -2.57 3.55
N TYR A 24 21.22 -2.32 3.38
CA TYR A 24 20.44 -2.81 2.25
C TYR A 24 20.98 -2.27 0.92
N PHE A 25 21.20 -0.97 0.80
CA PHE A 25 21.69 -0.35 -0.44
C PHE A 25 23.15 -0.67 -0.74
N PHE A 26 23.92 -1.06 0.26
CA PHE A 26 25.25 -1.64 0.05
C PHE A 26 25.16 -3.03 -0.60
N GLU A 27 24.21 -3.88 -0.17
CA GLU A 27 23.99 -5.22 -0.74
C GLU A 27 23.25 -5.16 -2.11
N TYR A 28 22.34 -4.18 -2.27
CA TYR A 28 21.47 -3.95 -3.45
C TYR A 28 21.58 -2.50 -3.93
N PRO A 29 22.62 -2.15 -4.70
CA PRO A 29 22.89 -0.76 -5.09
C PRO A 29 21.74 -0.13 -5.88
N ASN A 30 21.21 0.97 -5.38
CA ASN A 30 20.25 1.86 -6.02
C ASN A 30 20.57 3.29 -5.67
N GLU A 31 20.33 4.21 -6.58
CA GLU A 31 20.45 5.64 -6.28
C GLU A 31 19.35 6.03 -5.26
N HIS A 32 19.77 6.49 -4.08
CA HIS A 32 18.87 6.78 -2.97
C HIS A 32 19.30 8.02 -2.19
N ASP A 33 18.35 8.59 -1.44
CA ASP A 33 18.57 9.69 -0.51
C ASP A 33 17.62 9.57 0.68
N TYR A 34 17.87 10.33 1.74
CA TYR A 34 17.11 10.30 2.99
C TYR A 34 16.54 11.66 3.34
N VAL A 35 15.32 11.65 3.88
CA VAL A 35 14.72 12.79 4.57
C VAL A 35 14.34 12.35 5.98
N GLU A 36 14.87 13.03 6.99
CA GLU A 36 14.62 12.72 8.40
C GLU A 36 13.67 13.75 9.00
N PHE A 37 12.73 13.28 9.83
CA PHE A 37 11.75 14.08 10.53
C PHE A 37 11.77 13.72 12.03
N SER A 38 11.64 14.70 12.89
CA SER A 38 11.57 14.54 14.34
C SER A 38 10.14 14.57 14.88
N SER A 39 9.16 14.84 14.03
CA SER A 39 7.75 14.88 14.42
C SER A 39 6.80 14.63 13.24
N GLY A 40 5.53 14.32 13.56
CA GLY A 40 4.47 14.16 12.54
C GLY A 40 4.19 15.45 11.79
N GLU A 41 4.28 16.60 12.46
CA GLU A 41 4.09 17.93 11.86
C GLU A 41 5.10 18.20 10.75
N GLU A 42 6.37 17.83 10.95
CA GLU A 42 7.40 17.98 9.94
C GLU A 42 7.09 17.15 8.69
N VAL A 43 6.61 15.91 8.86
CA VAL A 43 6.15 15.07 7.73
C VAL A 43 5.00 15.74 6.98
N LEU A 44 4.03 16.29 7.71
CA LEU A 44 2.85 16.93 7.11
C LEU A 44 3.17 18.25 6.40
N ALA A 45 4.21 18.95 6.85
CA ALA A 45 4.70 20.19 6.25
C ALA A 45 5.67 19.96 5.08
N TYR A 46 6.12 18.72 4.86
CA TYR A 46 7.08 18.40 3.81
C TYR A 46 6.49 18.61 2.41
N ASP A 47 7.15 19.42 1.60
CA ASP A 47 6.79 19.78 0.22
C ASP A 47 7.90 19.44 -0.82
N GLY A 48 8.90 18.65 -0.39
CA GLY A 48 10.00 18.22 -1.26
C GLY A 48 9.60 17.06 -2.19
N GLU A 49 10.61 16.38 -2.73
CA GLU A 49 10.42 15.26 -3.63
C GLU A 49 9.64 14.11 -2.97
N ARG A 50 8.99 13.29 -3.79
CA ARG A 50 8.16 12.19 -3.32
C ARG A 50 8.95 11.16 -2.53
N ILE A 51 8.54 10.91 -1.28
CA ILE A 51 9.06 9.85 -0.43
C ILE A 51 8.49 8.51 -0.89
N TYR A 52 9.36 7.58 -1.25
CA TYR A 52 8.97 6.24 -1.70
C TYR A 52 8.56 5.33 -0.56
N LEU A 53 9.31 5.36 0.53
CA LEU A 53 9.00 4.62 1.74
C LEU A 53 9.29 5.50 2.94
N LEU A 54 8.28 5.74 3.77
CA LEU A 54 8.38 6.43 5.05
C LEU A 54 8.38 5.39 6.17
N PHE A 55 9.48 5.28 6.91
CA PHE A 55 9.47 4.62 8.22
C PHE A 55 8.93 5.62 9.24
N LEU A 56 7.81 5.27 9.88
CA LEU A 56 7.05 6.19 10.72
C LEU A 56 6.79 5.56 12.09
N ASP A 57 7.27 6.21 13.14
CA ASP A 57 6.83 5.85 14.50
C ASP A 57 5.38 6.26 14.72
N ILE A 58 4.71 5.56 15.62
CA ILE A 58 3.34 5.87 16.03
C ILE A 58 3.33 6.84 17.18
N GLU A 59 4.16 6.63 18.19
CA GLU A 59 4.19 7.44 19.39
C GLU A 59 5.24 8.54 19.28
N MET A 60 4.79 9.72 18.85
CA MET A 60 5.62 10.91 18.69
C MET A 60 4.83 12.13 19.15
N GLY A 61 5.33 12.84 20.15
CA GLY A 61 4.87 14.16 20.56
C GLY A 61 3.35 14.43 20.49
N GLU A 62 2.97 15.55 19.84
CA GLU A 62 1.57 15.98 19.74
C GLU A 62 0.81 15.28 18.60
N THR A 63 1.44 15.07 17.44
CA THR A 63 0.85 14.39 16.28
C THR A 63 1.38 12.97 16.16
N ASN A 64 0.53 11.98 16.45
CA ASN A 64 0.91 10.58 16.36
C ASN A 64 0.94 10.06 14.91
N GLY A 65 1.61 8.91 14.68
CA GLY A 65 1.77 8.33 13.34
C GLY A 65 0.45 7.94 12.65
N ILE A 66 -0.62 7.67 13.40
CA ILE A 66 -1.95 7.36 12.83
C ILE A 66 -2.60 8.64 12.30
N GLU A 67 -2.45 9.76 12.99
CA GLU A 67 -2.91 11.07 12.51
C GLU A 67 -2.16 11.50 11.26
N VAL A 68 -0.84 11.27 11.21
CA VAL A 68 -0.01 11.48 10.02
C VAL A 68 -0.54 10.62 8.86
N LEU A 69 -0.78 9.31 9.06
CA LEU A 69 -1.36 8.43 8.05
C LEU A 69 -2.67 8.98 7.50
N ASN A 70 -3.61 9.38 8.39
CA ASN A 70 -4.90 9.91 8.00
C ASN A 70 -4.77 11.19 7.15
N ALA A 71 -3.86 12.09 7.52
CA ALA A 71 -3.61 13.32 6.78
C ALA A 71 -2.90 13.08 5.42
N LEU A 72 -2.11 12.01 5.32
CA LEU A 72 -1.40 11.64 4.09
C LEU A 72 -2.27 10.86 3.09
N ARG A 73 -3.47 10.41 3.45
CA ARG A 73 -4.33 9.59 2.58
C ARG A 73 -4.54 10.20 1.19
N GLU A 74 -4.80 11.49 1.14
CA GLU A 74 -5.09 12.24 -0.09
C GLU A 74 -3.87 12.98 -0.67
N LYS A 75 -2.68 12.83 -0.05
CA LYS A 75 -1.45 13.45 -0.52
C LYS A 75 -0.59 12.45 -1.30
N ASP A 76 0.03 12.88 -2.37
CA ASP A 76 0.88 12.03 -3.23
C ASP A 76 2.39 12.13 -2.91
N ASN A 77 2.76 12.96 -1.93
CA ASN A 77 4.15 13.17 -1.54
C ASN A 77 4.77 12.01 -0.75
N VAL A 78 3.97 11.06 -0.24
CA VAL A 78 4.44 9.81 0.36
C VAL A 78 3.76 8.63 -0.33
N TRP A 79 4.58 7.69 -0.86
CA TRP A 79 4.05 6.51 -1.58
C TRP A 79 3.64 5.40 -0.63
N ARG A 80 4.57 4.91 0.20
CA ARG A 80 4.34 3.82 1.15
C ARG A 80 4.81 4.18 2.54
N ILE A 81 4.19 3.58 3.55
CA ILE A 81 4.51 3.78 4.97
C ILE A 81 4.78 2.41 5.60
N ALA A 82 5.93 2.28 6.26
CA ALA A 82 6.23 1.19 7.17
C ALA A 82 6.23 1.74 8.60
N PHE A 83 5.25 1.34 9.39
CA PHE A 83 5.20 1.73 10.79
C PHE A 83 6.29 1.02 11.59
N ALA A 84 6.95 1.75 12.48
CA ALA A 84 7.97 1.24 13.39
C ALA A 84 7.58 1.61 14.82
N SER A 85 7.03 0.67 15.59
CA SER A 85 6.55 0.96 16.96
C SER A 85 6.82 -0.18 17.93
N SER A 86 6.92 0.15 19.21
CA SER A 86 6.94 -0.83 20.33
C SER A 86 5.54 -1.34 20.67
N HIS A 87 4.48 -0.67 20.20
CA HIS A 87 3.10 -0.87 20.57
C HIS A 87 2.32 -1.60 19.47
N THR A 88 2.24 -2.93 19.59
CA THR A 88 1.61 -3.82 18.58
C THR A 88 0.09 -3.71 18.52
N GLU A 89 -0.54 -3.14 19.53
CA GLU A 89 -1.99 -2.89 19.58
C GLU A 89 -2.48 -1.97 18.48
N TYR A 90 -1.65 -1.04 18.03
CA TYR A 90 -1.98 -0.11 16.94
C TYR A 90 -1.91 -0.72 15.53
N ALA A 91 -1.42 -1.96 15.38
CA ALA A 91 -1.25 -2.57 14.07
C ALA A 91 -2.56 -2.66 13.24
N ILE A 92 -3.71 -2.75 13.91
CA ILE A 92 -5.03 -2.79 13.24
C ILE A 92 -5.42 -1.40 12.74
N ASP A 93 -5.10 -0.36 13.50
CA ASP A 93 -5.48 1.03 13.19
C ASP A 93 -4.62 1.62 12.07
N THR A 94 -3.46 1.00 11.79
CA THR A 94 -2.54 1.39 10.72
C THR A 94 -2.87 0.75 9.36
N ILE A 95 -3.91 -0.08 9.24
CA ILE A 95 -4.29 -0.72 7.97
C ILE A 95 -4.86 0.33 7.02
N ASP A 96 -4.07 0.69 6.01
CA ASP A 96 -4.41 1.67 4.99
C ASP A 96 -3.75 1.29 3.65
N MET A 97 -4.15 1.97 2.57
CA MET A 97 -3.56 1.79 1.24
C MET A 97 -2.07 2.10 1.18
N LYS A 98 -1.64 3.12 1.93
CA LYS A 98 -0.23 3.53 1.99
C LYS A 98 0.59 2.64 2.91
N THR A 99 -0.06 1.87 3.79
CA THR A 99 0.64 1.02 4.75
C THR A 99 1.22 -0.20 4.07
N LEU A 100 2.53 -0.28 4.06
CA LEU A 100 3.27 -1.42 3.55
C LEU A 100 3.46 -2.49 4.62
N ALA A 101 3.82 -2.06 5.84
CA ALA A 101 4.16 -2.96 6.93
C ALA A 101 4.00 -2.30 8.30
N PHE A 102 3.91 -3.15 9.32
CA PHE A 102 4.07 -2.80 10.72
C PHE A 102 5.28 -3.56 11.28
N LEU A 103 6.29 -2.84 11.72
CA LEU A 103 7.54 -3.37 12.25
C LEU A 103 7.61 -3.13 13.76
N ASN A 104 7.92 -4.18 14.52
CA ASN A 104 8.14 -4.03 15.96
C ASN A 104 9.55 -3.51 16.22
N LYS A 105 9.68 -2.55 17.13
CA LYS A 105 10.96 -2.14 17.70
C LYS A 105 11.47 -3.22 18.70
N PRO A 106 12.76 -3.57 18.73
CA PRO A 106 13.82 -3.05 17.89
C PRO A 106 13.75 -3.58 16.45
N LEU A 107 14.01 -2.71 15.48
CA LEU A 107 13.94 -3.06 14.08
C LEU A 107 15.03 -4.06 13.69
N THR A 108 14.63 -5.07 12.91
CA THR A 108 15.55 -6.06 12.34
C THR A 108 15.91 -5.72 10.90
N TYR A 109 17.08 -6.17 10.45
CA TYR A 109 17.48 -6.01 9.06
C TYR A 109 16.49 -6.69 8.09
N GLU A 110 16.04 -7.89 8.42
CA GLU A 110 15.10 -8.66 7.61
C GLU A 110 13.76 -7.93 7.44
N GLY A 111 13.27 -7.27 8.50
CA GLY A 111 12.05 -6.46 8.43
C GLY A 111 12.21 -5.27 7.51
N VAL A 112 13.28 -4.49 7.68
CA VAL A 112 13.58 -3.32 6.83
C VAL A 112 13.84 -3.76 5.39
N LYS A 113 14.64 -4.81 5.16
CA LYS A 113 14.90 -5.38 3.84
C LYS A 113 13.62 -5.73 3.11
N LYS A 114 12.68 -6.44 3.75
CA LYS A 114 11.38 -6.78 3.13
C LYS A 114 10.59 -5.55 2.71
N CYS A 115 10.58 -4.50 3.55
CA CYS A 115 9.90 -3.26 3.20
C CYS A 115 10.54 -2.59 1.98
N LEU A 116 11.85 -2.52 1.92
CA LEU A 116 12.59 -1.96 0.79
C LEU A 116 12.41 -2.80 -0.48
N ASP A 117 12.52 -4.14 -0.39
CA ASP A 117 12.28 -5.05 -1.51
C ASP A 117 10.90 -4.84 -2.14
N ILE A 118 9.85 -4.68 -1.30
CA ILE A 118 8.48 -4.48 -1.78
C ILE A 118 8.32 -3.08 -2.36
N ALA A 119 8.77 -2.02 -1.65
CA ALA A 119 8.63 -0.64 -2.10
C ALA A 119 9.37 -0.40 -3.43
N ILE A 120 10.60 -0.93 -3.57
CA ILE A 120 11.39 -0.81 -4.80
C ILE A 120 10.73 -1.60 -5.94
N ARG A 121 10.33 -2.84 -5.70
CA ARG A 121 9.62 -3.65 -6.68
C ARG A 121 8.32 -2.99 -7.13
N GLU A 122 7.49 -2.49 -6.20
CA GLU A 122 6.26 -1.78 -6.54
C GLU A 122 6.52 -0.48 -7.32
N ASN A 123 7.69 0.13 -7.12
CA ASN A 123 8.10 1.29 -7.90
C ASN A 123 8.56 0.89 -9.32
N GLU A 124 9.27 -0.23 -9.46
CA GLU A 124 9.65 -0.82 -10.75
C GLU A 124 8.43 -1.42 -11.46
N GLU A 125 7.52 -2.03 -10.70
CA GLU A 125 6.21 -2.52 -11.10
C GLU A 125 5.15 -1.43 -10.97
N ASN A 126 5.47 -0.16 -11.07
CA ASN A 126 4.47 0.90 -11.26
C ASN A 126 3.76 0.64 -12.60
N ILE A 127 3.32 -0.61 -12.69
CA ILE A 127 2.62 -1.28 -13.75
C ILE A 127 1.33 -0.50 -13.90
N GLY A 128 1.37 0.47 -14.79
CA GLY A 128 0.17 1.01 -15.33
C GLY A 128 -0.58 -0.12 -16.02
N ALA A 129 -1.81 -0.37 -15.66
CA ALA A 129 -2.67 -1.18 -16.50
C ALA A 129 -3.03 -0.34 -17.72
N THR A 130 -2.83 -0.90 -18.90
CA THR A 130 -3.26 -0.26 -20.14
C THR A 130 -4.72 -0.60 -20.40
N PHE A 131 -5.58 0.41 -20.41
CA PHE A 131 -7.01 0.25 -20.71
C PHE A 131 -7.29 0.68 -22.15
N THR A 132 -8.02 -0.15 -22.88
CA THR A 132 -8.57 0.22 -24.19
C THR A 132 -9.80 1.08 -23.98
N LEU A 133 -9.77 2.32 -24.47
CA LEU A 133 -10.87 3.27 -24.44
C LEU A 133 -11.48 3.41 -25.85
N MET A 134 -12.56 4.17 -25.96
CA MET A 134 -13.23 4.43 -27.25
C MET A 134 -12.35 5.24 -28.19
N ASP A 135 -11.52 6.11 -27.66
CA ASP A 135 -10.64 7.05 -28.35
C ASP A 135 -9.15 6.66 -28.33
N GLY A 136 -8.83 5.45 -27.87
CA GLY A 136 -7.44 4.98 -27.81
C GLY A 136 -7.11 4.10 -26.61
N LYS A 137 -5.89 4.25 -26.12
CA LYS A 137 -5.42 3.53 -24.93
C LYS A 137 -5.03 4.51 -23.84
N ARG A 138 -5.30 4.13 -22.59
CA ARG A 138 -4.94 4.90 -21.38
C ARG A 138 -4.13 4.03 -20.44
N ASP A 139 -2.94 4.49 -20.09
CA ASP A 139 -2.15 3.90 -19.02
C ASP A 139 -2.61 4.48 -17.68
N VAL A 140 -2.92 3.60 -16.74
CA VAL A 140 -3.41 3.98 -15.41
C VAL A 140 -2.56 3.28 -14.37
N VAL A 141 -2.05 4.04 -13.42
CA VAL A 141 -1.28 3.51 -12.30
C VAL A 141 -2.20 2.61 -11.47
N LEU A 142 -1.75 1.40 -11.17
CA LEU A 142 -2.55 0.40 -10.46
C LEU A 142 -3.05 0.91 -9.11
N SER A 143 -2.24 1.71 -8.40
CA SER A 143 -2.62 2.34 -7.15
C SER A 143 -3.74 3.38 -7.28
N ASP A 144 -4.06 3.84 -8.48
CA ASP A 144 -5.21 4.72 -8.70
C ASP A 144 -6.51 3.92 -8.91
N ILE A 145 -6.44 2.62 -9.23
CA ILE A 145 -7.62 1.79 -9.47
C ILE A 145 -8.17 1.27 -8.15
N ILE A 146 -9.41 1.62 -7.82
CA ILE A 146 -10.12 1.16 -6.62
C ILE A 146 -10.79 -0.19 -6.88
N TYR A 147 -11.60 -0.28 -7.93
CA TYR A 147 -12.18 -1.53 -8.40
C TYR A 147 -12.66 -1.37 -9.86
N ILE A 148 -12.86 -2.50 -10.54
CA ILE A 148 -13.39 -2.57 -11.89
C ILE A 148 -14.69 -3.37 -11.85
N GLN A 149 -15.73 -2.81 -12.45
CA GLN A 149 -17.06 -3.43 -12.55
C GLN A 149 -17.40 -3.74 -14.00
N ALA A 150 -17.71 -5.02 -14.27
CA ALA A 150 -18.21 -5.42 -15.59
C ALA A 150 -19.65 -4.94 -15.80
N GLU A 151 -19.86 -4.32 -16.93
CA GLU A 151 -21.14 -4.06 -17.54
C GLU A 151 -21.30 -4.93 -18.80
N ARG A 152 -22.40 -4.77 -19.56
CA ARG A 152 -22.71 -5.69 -20.67
C ARG A 152 -21.58 -5.82 -21.71
N HIS A 153 -21.04 -4.71 -22.20
CA HIS A 153 -20.05 -4.65 -23.29
C HIS A 153 -18.80 -3.85 -22.95
N TYR A 154 -18.67 -3.39 -21.71
CA TYR A 154 -17.56 -2.59 -21.22
C TYR A 154 -17.34 -2.85 -19.73
N VAL A 155 -16.31 -2.29 -19.18
CA VAL A 155 -16.10 -2.22 -17.75
C VAL A 155 -16.09 -0.77 -17.29
N ASN A 156 -16.63 -0.50 -16.11
CA ASN A 156 -16.42 0.76 -15.43
C ASN A 156 -15.22 0.60 -14.49
N VAL A 157 -14.23 1.45 -14.67
CA VAL A 157 -13.05 1.53 -13.82
C VAL A 157 -13.28 2.68 -12.84
N TYR A 158 -13.39 2.34 -11.57
CA TYR A 158 -13.52 3.30 -10.48
C TYR A 158 -12.13 3.60 -9.95
N ALA A 159 -11.71 4.84 -10.09
CA ALA A 159 -10.36 5.27 -9.77
C ALA A 159 -10.36 6.48 -8.82
N ARG A 160 -9.19 6.80 -8.25
CA ARG A 160 -9.04 7.92 -7.29
C ARG A 160 -9.29 9.30 -7.91
N LYS A 161 -8.86 9.47 -9.17
CA LYS A 161 -8.94 10.77 -9.86
C LYS A 161 -10.23 10.87 -10.66
N ASP A 162 -10.37 10.02 -11.67
CA ASP A 162 -11.48 10.05 -12.60
C ASP A 162 -11.92 8.63 -12.95
N ASP A 163 -13.20 8.33 -12.80
CA ASP A 163 -13.80 7.10 -13.27
C ASP A 163 -13.86 7.10 -14.81
N PHE A 164 -13.66 5.94 -15.41
CA PHE A 164 -13.69 5.80 -16.87
C PHE A 164 -14.18 4.44 -17.33
N MET A 165 -14.47 4.31 -18.62
CA MET A 165 -14.90 3.05 -19.25
C MET A 165 -13.76 2.41 -20.04
N GLY A 166 -13.54 1.10 -19.82
CA GLY A 166 -12.65 0.27 -20.61
C GLY A 166 -13.45 -0.74 -21.45
N TYR A 167 -12.97 -1.05 -22.63
CA TYR A 167 -13.71 -1.89 -23.59
C TYR A 167 -13.22 -3.34 -23.63
N ASP A 168 -12.13 -3.68 -22.97
CA ASP A 168 -11.73 -5.06 -22.79
C ASP A 168 -12.59 -5.75 -21.73
N SER A 169 -12.66 -7.07 -21.79
CA SER A 169 -13.43 -7.85 -20.82
C SER A 169 -12.77 -7.84 -19.44
N LEU A 170 -13.59 -7.99 -18.40
CA LEU A 170 -13.06 -8.10 -17.04
C LEU A 170 -12.09 -9.29 -16.87
N LYS A 171 -12.19 -10.33 -17.70
CA LYS A 171 -11.28 -11.45 -17.73
C LYS A 171 -9.90 -11.04 -18.27
N GLN A 172 -9.84 -10.24 -19.32
CA GLN A 172 -8.57 -9.72 -19.86
C GLN A 172 -7.86 -8.84 -18.83
N TYR A 173 -8.59 -7.97 -18.13
CA TYR A 173 -8.02 -7.18 -17.05
C TYR A 173 -7.56 -8.04 -15.85
N GLU A 174 -8.30 -9.12 -15.52
CA GLU A 174 -7.87 -10.08 -14.49
C GLU A 174 -6.55 -10.77 -14.89
N GLU A 175 -6.40 -11.17 -16.15
CA GLU A 175 -5.17 -11.79 -16.66
C GLU A 175 -4.00 -10.79 -16.71
N GLN A 176 -4.24 -9.56 -17.17
CA GLN A 176 -3.25 -8.50 -17.23
C GLN A 176 -2.75 -8.08 -15.83
N LEU A 177 -3.64 -8.11 -14.84
CA LEU A 177 -3.38 -7.70 -13.47
C LEU A 177 -3.07 -8.87 -12.52
N GLN A 178 -2.78 -10.05 -13.08
CA GLN A 178 -2.41 -11.21 -12.31
C GLN A 178 -1.09 -10.98 -11.55
N GLY A 179 -1.03 -11.40 -10.29
CA GLY A 179 0.14 -11.19 -9.43
C GLY A 179 0.20 -9.82 -8.75
N THR A 180 -0.76 -8.93 -9.03
CA THR A 180 -0.88 -7.62 -8.38
C THR A 180 -1.84 -7.67 -7.17
N SER A 181 -2.12 -6.49 -6.58
CA SER A 181 -3.14 -6.36 -5.53
C SER A 181 -4.59 -6.50 -6.02
N MET A 182 -4.82 -6.69 -7.32
CA MET A 182 -6.15 -6.88 -7.87
C MET A 182 -6.66 -8.31 -7.72
N ILE A 183 -7.88 -8.49 -7.24
CA ILE A 183 -8.50 -9.79 -7.01
C ILE A 183 -9.91 -9.85 -7.58
N ARG A 184 -10.23 -10.96 -8.23
CA ARG A 184 -11.61 -11.25 -8.66
C ARG A 184 -12.46 -11.69 -7.49
N ILE A 185 -13.50 -10.91 -7.16
CA ILE A 185 -14.42 -11.22 -6.05
C ILE A 185 -15.79 -11.68 -6.52
N HIS A 186 -16.15 -11.40 -7.78
CA HIS A 186 -17.44 -11.71 -8.36
C HIS A 186 -17.32 -11.83 -9.88
N LYS A 187 -18.31 -12.44 -10.56
CA LYS A 187 -18.35 -12.45 -12.04
C LYS A 187 -18.27 -11.05 -12.65
N SER A 188 -18.68 -10.03 -11.89
CA SER A 188 -18.73 -8.63 -12.35
C SER A 188 -17.77 -7.70 -11.58
N TYR A 189 -16.95 -8.18 -10.65
CA TYR A 189 -16.08 -7.30 -9.87
C TYR A 189 -14.64 -7.82 -9.75
N LEU A 190 -13.69 -6.96 -10.08
CA LEU A 190 -12.27 -7.07 -9.80
C LEU A 190 -11.88 -5.91 -8.87
N VAL A 191 -11.32 -6.20 -7.71
CA VAL A 191 -11.15 -5.24 -6.61
C VAL A 191 -9.68 -5.13 -6.23
N ASN A 192 -9.20 -3.94 -6.01
CA ASN A 192 -7.89 -3.70 -5.46
C ASN A 192 -7.93 -3.89 -3.93
N MET A 193 -7.15 -4.83 -3.43
CA MET A 193 -7.08 -5.20 -2.01
C MET A 193 -6.61 -4.05 -1.13
N GLN A 194 -5.82 -3.13 -1.67
CA GLN A 194 -5.35 -1.94 -0.96
C GLN A 194 -6.52 -1.04 -0.51
N TYR A 195 -7.65 -1.10 -1.21
CA TYR A 195 -8.86 -0.32 -0.90
C TYR A 195 -9.92 -1.11 -0.13
N VAL A 196 -9.61 -2.33 0.33
CA VAL A 196 -10.53 -3.14 1.11
C VAL A 196 -10.39 -2.78 2.59
N LYS A 197 -11.47 -2.27 3.18
CA LYS A 197 -11.56 -1.98 4.61
C LYS A 197 -11.87 -3.24 5.42
N LYS A 198 -12.76 -4.11 4.90
CA LYS A 198 -13.21 -5.31 5.61
C LYS A 198 -13.76 -6.34 4.64
N VAL A 199 -13.45 -7.61 4.87
CA VAL A 199 -14.07 -8.76 4.19
C VAL A 199 -15.09 -9.39 5.13
N LEU A 200 -16.34 -9.47 4.69
CA LEU A 200 -17.44 -10.14 5.37
C LEU A 200 -17.75 -11.49 4.68
N ALA A 201 -18.74 -12.21 5.15
CA ALA A 201 -19.07 -13.54 4.62
C ALA A 201 -19.46 -13.51 3.13
N GLU A 202 -20.26 -12.53 2.71
CA GLU A 202 -20.84 -12.44 1.37
C GLU A 202 -20.53 -11.11 0.65
N GLU A 203 -19.80 -10.21 1.28
CA GLU A 203 -19.47 -8.89 0.71
C GLU A 203 -18.12 -8.37 1.18
N ILE A 204 -17.56 -7.44 0.40
CA ILE A 204 -16.41 -6.63 0.76
C ILE A 204 -16.88 -5.20 1.02
N VAL A 205 -16.38 -4.62 2.12
CA VAL A 205 -16.53 -3.19 2.42
C VAL A 205 -15.27 -2.46 1.98
N MET A 206 -15.41 -1.52 1.06
CA MET A 206 -14.32 -0.68 0.56
C MET A 206 -14.01 0.46 1.53
N THR A 207 -12.84 1.08 1.42
CA THR A 207 -12.43 2.23 2.24
C THR A 207 -13.36 3.43 2.09
N ASN A 208 -13.96 3.63 0.91
CA ASN A 208 -14.97 4.66 0.65
C ASN A 208 -16.39 4.28 1.14
N GLY A 209 -16.54 3.17 1.88
CA GLY A 209 -17.81 2.70 2.41
C GLY A 209 -18.67 1.89 1.44
N LYS A 210 -18.30 1.77 0.17
CA LYS A 210 -19.06 0.96 -0.79
C LYS A 210 -19.00 -0.53 -0.42
N ARG A 211 -20.12 -1.23 -0.61
CA ARG A 211 -20.21 -2.67 -0.38
C ARG A 211 -20.33 -3.40 -1.71
N LEU A 212 -19.50 -4.40 -1.94
CA LEU A 212 -19.44 -5.17 -3.16
C LEU A 212 -19.66 -6.65 -2.84
N PRO A 213 -20.56 -7.36 -3.58
CA PRO A 213 -20.89 -8.75 -3.27
C PRO A 213 -19.74 -9.68 -3.63
N ILE A 214 -19.52 -10.69 -2.81
CA ILE A 214 -18.62 -11.81 -3.12
C ILE A 214 -19.46 -12.93 -3.77
N GLY A 215 -19.07 -13.32 -4.98
CA GLY A 215 -19.69 -14.47 -5.65
C GLY A 215 -19.29 -15.78 -4.96
N ARG A 216 -20.24 -16.74 -4.82
CA ARG A 216 -20.01 -18.04 -4.15
C ARG A 216 -18.75 -18.75 -4.60
N LYS A 217 -18.47 -18.72 -5.90
CA LYS A 217 -17.26 -19.30 -6.54
C LYS A 217 -15.95 -18.69 -6.03
N TYR A 218 -15.96 -17.43 -5.59
CA TYR A 218 -14.77 -16.66 -5.24
C TYR A 218 -14.52 -16.56 -3.73
N SER A 219 -15.48 -17.02 -2.90
CA SER A 219 -15.48 -16.77 -1.45
C SER A 219 -14.21 -17.29 -0.74
N ASN A 220 -13.74 -18.49 -1.10
CA ASN A 220 -12.55 -19.07 -0.47
C ASN A 220 -11.28 -18.35 -0.93
N ASP A 221 -11.14 -18.13 -2.23
CA ASP A 221 -9.99 -17.44 -2.84
C ASP A 221 -9.85 -15.99 -2.29
N VAL A 222 -10.96 -15.26 -2.15
CA VAL A 222 -10.99 -13.92 -1.57
C VAL A 222 -10.46 -13.91 -0.14
N LYS A 223 -10.92 -14.84 0.70
CA LYS A 223 -10.48 -14.91 2.10
C LYS A 223 -9.00 -15.25 2.21
N GLU A 224 -8.53 -16.24 1.44
CA GLU A 224 -7.12 -16.65 1.43
C GLU A 224 -6.20 -15.53 0.97
N LYS A 225 -6.54 -14.88 -0.15
CA LYS A 225 -5.76 -13.77 -0.69
C LYS A 225 -5.79 -12.54 0.22
N TYR A 226 -6.94 -12.20 0.79
CA TYR A 226 -7.02 -11.10 1.76
C TYR A 226 -6.19 -11.39 3.01
N PHE A 227 -6.25 -12.62 3.52
CA PHE A 227 -5.45 -13.02 4.67
C PHE A 227 -3.94 -12.99 4.37
N SER A 228 -3.55 -13.43 3.17
CA SER A 228 -2.17 -13.35 2.69
C SER A 228 -1.72 -11.90 2.51
N PHE A 229 -2.58 -11.04 1.95
CA PHE A 229 -2.32 -9.61 1.81
C PHE A 229 -2.14 -8.94 3.18
N VAL A 230 -3.06 -9.16 4.12
CA VAL A 230 -2.93 -8.62 5.49
C VAL A 230 -1.68 -9.15 6.18
N LYS A 231 -1.33 -10.43 6.01
CA LYS A 231 -0.08 -10.99 6.53
C LYS A 231 1.16 -10.34 5.91
N SER A 232 1.16 -10.08 4.61
CA SER A 232 2.28 -9.41 3.93
C SER A 232 2.46 -7.97 4.41
N VAL A 233 1.35 -7.29 4.74
CA VAL A 233 1.38 -5.94 5.33
C VAL A 233 1.76 -5.98 6.82
N THR A 234 1.47 -7.08 7.53
CA THR A 234 1.80 -7.24 8.96
C THR A 234 3.10 -8.03 9.12
N ILE A 235 4.20 -7.53 8.57
CA ILE A 235 5.53 -8.14 8.71
C ILE A 235 6.04 -7.85 10.12
N GLY A 236 5.91 -8.78 11.03
CA GLY A 236 6.43 -8.63 12.40
C GLY A 236 5.73 -9.45 13.47
N ARG A 237 4.69 -10.22 13.14
CA ARG A 237 4.10 -11.17 14.09
C ARG A 237 4.69 -12.55 13.94
N ASN A 238 5.44 -12.94 14.98
CA ASN A 238 5.82 -14.28 15.40
C ASN A 238 6.97 -14.98 14.66
N GLU A 239 8.16 -14.78 15.18
CA GLU A 239 9.02 -15.90 15.53
C GLU A 239 9.23 -15.86 17.05
N LYS A 240 8.23 -16.39 17.78
CA LYS A 240 8.42 -16.94 19.12
C LYS A 240 7.74 -18.31 19.13
N LYS A 241 8.51 -19.32 18.80
CA LYS A 241 8.53 -20.63 19.45
C LYS A 241 9.91 -21.25 19.28
#